data_9dc7b68d5680a7481e529ff3e8f9bd58
#
_entry.id   9dc7b68d5680a7481e529ff3e8f9bd58
#
_cell.length_a   1.000
_cell.length_b   1.000
_cell.length_c   1.000
_cell.angle_alpha   90.00
_cell.angle_beta   90.00
_cell.angle_gamma   90.00
#
_symmetry.space_group_name_H-M   'P 1'
#
loop_
_entity.id
_entity.type
_entity.pdbx_description
1 polymer ?
#
loop_
_entity_poly.entity_id
_entity_poly.type
_entity_poly.pdbx_seq_one_letter_code
_entity_poly.pdbx_strand_id
1 'polypeptide(L)'
;MDRRPEHTASKIGYLLEMDLFQDLSLEDLNWLNSRTEMVTRRKGQLVYSPEDGGEVLFLLKKGTVQIYRLSPQGKKLVIATLGPGTFFGEMSLIGQGMHDSLAEAVEDSTLCVMRRSHLEE
;
A
#
# COMPACT_ATOMS: atom_id res chain seq x y z
N MET A 1 13.07 12.05 -17.53
CA MET A 1 14.34 11.56 -17.00
C MET A 1 14.11 10.71 -15.75
N ASP A 2 14.73 9.59 -15.72
CA ASP A 2 14.59 8.71 -14.58
C ASP A 2 15.60 9.09 -13.50
N ARG A 3 15.10 9.49 -12.33
CA ARG A 3 15.96 9.88 -11.23
C ARG A 3 16.01 8.85 -10.12
N ARG A 4 15.33 7.75 -10.33
CA ARG A 4 15.28 6.71 -9.32
C ARG A 4 16.54 5.85 -9.41
N PRO A 5 16.99 5.34 -8.27
CA PRO A 5 18.11 4.41 -8.30
C PRO A 5 17.77 3.18 -9.14
N GLU A 6 18.77 2.62 -9.75
CA GLU A 6 18.57 1.40 -10.53
C GLU A 6 17.99 0.29 -9.68
N HIS A 7 18.43 0.22 -8.44
CA HIS A 7 17.89 -0.80 -7.54
C HIS A 7 16.52 -0.37 -7.06
N THR A 8 15.56 -0.44 -7.92
CA THR A 8 14.19 -0.06 -7.61
C THR A 8 13.60 -0.91 -6.50
N ALA A 9 14.33 -1.89 -6.02
CA ALA A 9 13.94 -2.62 -4.85
C ALA A 9 13.92 -1.71 -3.62
N SER A 10 14.56 -0.55 -3.68
CA SER A 10 14.54 0.40 -2.60
C SER A 10 13.12 0.94 -2.39
N LYS A 11 12.68 0.98 -1.13
CA LYS A 11 11.37 1.54 -0.80
C LYS A 11 11.27 3.00 -1.22
N ILE A 12 12.38 3.74 -1.06
CA ILE A 12 12.38 5.16 -1.39
C ILE A 12 12.20 5.38 -2.90
N GLY A 13 12.69 4.45 -3.72
CA GLY A 13 12.50 4.52 -5.15
C GLY A 13 11.03 4.43 -5.52
N TYR A 14 10.29 3.58 -4.84
CA TYR A 14 8.86 3.44 -5.09
C TYR A 14 8.10 4.65 -4.61
N LEU A 15 8.48 5.21 -3.48
CA LEU A 15 7.81 6.40 -2.95
C LEU A 15 7.97 7.57 -3.90
N LEU A 16 9.11 7.69 -4.57
CA LEU A 16 9.34 8.76 -5.51
C LEU A 16 8.45 8.68 -6.75
N GLU A 17 7.91 7.50 -7.04
CA GLU A 17 7.04 7.32 -8.19
C GLU A 17 5.61 7.73 -7.93
N MET A 18 5.26 7.97 -6.68
CA MET A 18 3.89 8.30 -6.32
C MET A 18 3.71 9.80 -6.26
N ASP A 19 2.74 10.30 -7.03
CA ASP A 19 2.47 11.73 -7.09
C ASP A 19 2.33 12.38 -5.73
N LEU A 20 1.68 11.68 -4.82
CA LEU A 20 1.39 12.22 -3.52
C LEU A 20 2.65 12.47 -2.66
N PHE A 21 3.78 11.92 -3.06
CA PHE A 21 5.03 12.13 -2.35
C PHE A 21 6.00 13.04 -3.10
N GLN A 22 5.61 13.59 -4.24
CA GLN A 22 6.52 14.37 -5.05
C GLN A 22 6.97 15.67 -4.41
N ASP A 23 6.15 16.22 -3.53
CA ASP A 23 6.47 17.48 -2.88
C ASP A 23 7.33 17.31 -1.63
N LEU A 24 7.68 16.10 -1.29
CA LEU A 24 8.48 15.83 -0.10
C LEU A 24 9.96 16.02 -0.40
N SER A 25 10.68 16.54 0.58
CA SER A 25 12.14 16.65 0.47
C SER A 25 12.77 15.27 0.55
N LEU A 26 14.04 15.19 0.15
CA LEU A 26 14.77 13.94 0.28
C LEU A 26 14.87 13.50 1.74
N GLU A 27 14.99 14.46 2.64
CA GLU A 27 15.05 14.17 4.07
C GLU A 27 13.74 13.53 4.54
N ASP A 28 12.60 14.09 4.09
CA ASP A 28 11.29 13.53 4.42
C ASP A 28 11.12 12.12 3.88
N LEU A 29 11.59 11.89 2.66
CA LEU A 29 11.50 10.57 2.05
C LEU A 29 12.36 9.55 2.78
N ASN A 30 13.53 9.97 3.24
CA ASN A 30 14.40 9.10 4.01
C ASN A 30 13.75 8.74 5.34
N TRP A 31 13.10 9.71 5.96
CA TRP A 31 12.37 9.47 7.21
C TRP A 31 11.25 8.46 7.00
N LEU A 32 10.45 8.65 5.94
CA LEU A 32 9.39 7.71 5.60
C LEU A 32 9.94 6.33 5.32
N ASN A 33 11.03 6.26 4.57
CA ASN A 33 11.64 5.00 4.23
C ASN A 33 12.08 4.22 5.48
N SER A 34 12.55 4.92 6.50
CA SER A 34 12.98 4.27 7.72
C SER A 34 11.80 3.76 8.55
N ARG A 35 10.60 4.23 8.26
CA ARG A 35 9.39 3.84 9.00
C ARG A 35 8.48 2.90 8.23
N THR A 36 8.89 2.50 7.04
CA THR A 36 8.13 1.53 6.27
C THR A 36 8.76 0.16 6.42
N GLU A 37 7.99 -0.86 6.17
CA GLU A 37 8.50 -2.22 6.17
C GLU A 37 8.03 -2.93 4.92
N MET A 38 8.80 -3.93 4.51
CA MET A 38 8.43 -4.76 3.39
C MET A 38 7.79 -6.02 3.92
N VAL A 39 6.64 -6.36 3.37
CA VAL A 39 5.95 -7.59 3.74
C VAL A 39 5.62 -8.37 2.48
N THR A 40 5.48 -9.68 2.65
CA THR A 40 5.03 -10.55 1.57
C THR A 40 3.71 -11.16 1.97
N ARG A 41 2.85 -11.38 0.97
CA ARG A 41 1.58 -12.07 1.17
C ARG A 41 1.44 -13.10 0.07
N ARG A 42 1.10 -14.30 0.47
CA ARG A 42 0.90 -15.37 -0.51
C ARG A 42 -0.47 -15.28 -1.12
N LYS A 43 -0.62 -15.85 -2.29
CA LYS A 43 -1.91 -15.92 -2.95
C LYS A 43 -2.98 -16.40 -1.96
N GLY A 44 -4.08 -15.68 -1.89
CA GLY A 44 -5.20 -15.98 -1.03
C GLY A 44 -5.15 -15.36 0.35
N GLN A 45 -4.04 -14.73 0.72
CA GLN A 45 -3.95 -14.09 2.03
C GLN A 45 -4.50 -12.67 1.98
N LEU A 46 -5.12 -12.26 3.08
CA LEU A 46 -5.60 -10.89 3.21
C LEU A 46 -4.41 -9.96 3.46
N VAL A 47 -4.44 -8.83 2.77
CA VAL A 47 -3.50 -7.74 2.97
C VAL A 47 -4.07 -6.75 3.97
N TYR A 48 -5.38 -6.50 3.88
CA TYR A 48 -6.07 -5.53 4.72
C TYR A 48 -7.51 -5.94 4.95
N SER A 49 -8.00 -5.68 6.16
CA SER A 49 -9.39 -5.88 6.53
C SER A 49 -9.82 -4.68 7.38
N PRO A 50 -11.08 -4.22 7.26
CA PRO A 50 -11.57 -3.12 8.10
C PRO A 50 -11.44 -3.39 9.60
N GLU A 51 -11.35 -4.65 9.98
CA GLU A 51 -11.22 -5.03 11.38
C GLU A 51 -9.81 -4.84 11.93
N ASP A 52 -8.84 -4.61 11.06
CA ASP A 52 -7.45 -4.48 11.50
C ASP A 52 -7.20 -3.24 12.35
N GLY A 53 -8.02 -2.21 12.17
CA GLY A 53 -7.89 -0.99 12.94
C GLY A 53 -6.67 -0.18 12.54
N GLY A 54 -6.68 1.11 12.94
CA GLY A 54 -5.58 2.01 12.64
C GLY A 54 -5.53 2.38 11.17
N GLU A 55 -4.64 3.31 10.84
CA GLU A 55 -4.45 3.75 9.47
C GLU A 55 -3.16 3.15 8.92
N VAL A 56 -3.24 2.64 7.70
CA VAL A 56 -2.12 1.98 7.06
C VAL A 56 -2.21 2.22 5.56
N LEU A 57 -1.05 2.51 4.96
CA LEU A 57 -0.94 2.71 3.53
C LEU A 57 -0.04 1.62 2.97
N PHE A 58 -0.45 1.03 1.87
CA PHE A 58 0.32 -0.01 1.19
C PHE A 58 0.73 0.48 -0.18
N LEU A 59 1.95 0.13 -0.56
CA LEU A 59 2.41 0.29 -1.93
C LEU A 59 2.71 -1.10 -2.47
N LEU A 60 1.97 -1.50 -3.49
CA LEU A 60 2.17 -2.81 -4.11
C LEU A 60 3.42 -2.76 -4.97
N LYS A 61 4.40 -3.54 -4.60
CA LYS A 61 5.69 -3.57 -5.27
C LYS A 61 5.74 -4.67 -6.31
N LYS A 62 5.11 -5.79 -6.02
CA LYS A 62 5.15 -6.97 -6.89
C LYS A 62 3.90 -7.78 -6.65
N GLY A 63 3.35 -8.37 -7.69
CA GLY A 63 2.17 -9.22 -7.58
C GLY A 63 0.88 -8.49 -7.93
N THR A 64 -0.24 -9.02 -7.47
CA THR A 64 -1.56 -8.51 -7.78
C THR A 64 -2.45 -8.59 -6.55
N VAL A 65 -3.16 -7.50 -6.28
CA VAL A 65 -4.06 -7.39 -5.13
C VAL A 65 -5.45 -7.00 -5.65
N GLN A 66 -6.48 -7.64 -5.11
CA GLN A 66 -7.87 -7.27 -5.41
C GLN A 66 -8.49 -6.57 -4.22
N ILE A 67 -9.18 -5.47 -4.49
CA ILE A 67 -10.00 -4.76 -3.52
C ILE A 67 -11.42 -5.21 -3.74
N TYR A 68 -12.11 -5.62 -2.68
CA TYR A 68 -13.48 -6.11 -2.82
C TYR A 68 -14.29 -5.83 -1.56
N ARG A 69 -15.59 -5.93 -1.69
CA ARG A 69 -16.53 -5.87 -0.58
C ARG A 69 -17.31 -7.16 -0.53
N LEU A 70 -17.85 -7.45 0.65
CA LEU A 70 -18.73 -8.59 0.82
C LEU A 70 -20.16 -8.09 0.95
N SER A 71 -21.06 -8.70 0.19
CA SER A 71 -22.48 -8.42 0.32
C SER A 71 -23.00 -9.01 1.62
N PRO A 72 -24.23 -8.63 2.06
CA PRO A 72 -24.83 -9.24 3.24
C PRO A 72 -24.94 -10.76 3.15
N GLN A 73 -25.01 -11.30 1.93
CA GLN A 73 -25.06 -12.75 1.71
C GLN A 73 -23.67 -13.37 1.61
N GLY A 74 -22.62 -12.60 1.84
CA GLY A 74 -21.25 -13.10 1.77
C GLY A 74 -20.68 -13.18 0.37
N LYS A 75 -21.35 -12.59 -0.61
CA LYS A 75 -20.87 -12.62 -1.98
C LYS A 75 -19.80 -11.55 -2.20
N LYS A 76 -18.73 -11.95 -2.88
CA LYS A 76 -17.59 -11.07 -3.15
C LYS A 76 -17.91 -10.14 -4.33
N LEU A 77 -17.74 -8.84 -4.10
CA LEU A 77 -17.92 -7.83 -5.13
C LEU A 77 -16.58 -7.15 -5.37
N VAL A 78 -15.91 -7.51 -6.45
CA VAL A 78 -14.60 -6.96 -6.76
C VAL A 78 -14.75 -5.51 -7.21
N ILE A 79 -14.01 -4.62 -6.55
CA ILE A 79 -14.04 -3.19 -6.86
C ILE A 79 -12.88 -2.82 -7.78
N ALA A 80 -11.70 -3.39 -7.52
CA ALA A 80 -10.51 -3.05 -8.29
C ALA A 80 -9.50 -4.18 -8.23
N THR A 81 -8.70 -4.29 -9.28
CA THR A 81 -7.56 -5.20 -9.31
C THR A 81 -6.32 -4.34 -9.53
N LEU A 82 -5.37 -4.44 -8.62
CA LEU A 82 -4.23 -3.54 -8.57
C LEU A 82 -2.95 -4.28 -8.94
N GLY A 83 -2.12 -3.61 -9.73
CA GLY A 83 -0.82 -4.13 -10.10
C GLY A 83 0.31 -3.33 -9.46
N PRO A 84 1.56 -3.71 -9.75
CA PRO A 84 2.72 -3.05 -9.16
C PRO A 84 2.74 -1.56 -9.42
N GLY A 85 3.18 -0.80 -8.44
CA GLY A 85 3.23 0.66 -8.53
C GLY A 85 1.98 1.34 -8.01
N THR A 86 0.97 0.57 -7.60
CA THR A 86 -0.29 1.12 -7.10
C THR A 86 -0.25 1.18 -5.58
N PHE A 87 -0.80 2.24 -5.01
CA PHE A 87 -0.95 2.33 -3.57
C PHE A 87 -2.42 2.27 -3.18
N PHE A 88 -2.68 1.84 -1.96
CA PHE A 88 -4.03 1.73 -1.45
C PHE A 88 -3.95 1.65 0.07
N GLY A 89 -5.06 1.85 0.73
CA GLY A 89 -5.12 1.71 2.18
C GLY A 89 -5.99 2.78 2.81
N GLU A 90 -5.90 2.85 4.14
CA GLU A 90 -6.68 3.76 4.94
C GLU A 90 -5.73 4.77 5.57
N MET A 91 -5.72 6.00 5.07
CA MET A 91 -4.83 7.04 5.57
C MET A 91 -5.50 8.38 5.36
N SER A 92 -6.20 8.86 6.38
CA SER A 92 -6.97 10.10 6.28
C SER A 92 -6.09 11.31 6.00
N LEU A 93 -4.84 11.26 6.44
CA LEU A 93 -3.88 12.34 6.24
C LEU A 93 -3.72 12.72 4.77
N ILE A 94 -3.89 11.77 3.87
CA ILE A 94 -3.75 12.00 2.43
C ILE A 94 -5.03 11.66 1.67
N GLY A 95 -6.14 11.55 2.38
CA GLY A 95 -7.43 11.34 1.74
C GLY A 95 -7.66 9.94 1.18
N GLN A 96 -6.88 8.96 1.63
CA GLN A 96 -7.06 7.58 1.19
C GLN A 96 -8.00 6.84 2.12
N GLY A 97 -8.98 6.15 1.57
CA GLY A 97 -9.92 5.37 2.36
C GLY A 97 -10.30 4.09 1.67
N MET A 98 -10.52 3.06 2.47
CA MET A 98 -10.91 1.74 1.98
C MET A 98 -12.42 1.53 1.99
N HIS A 99 -13.15 2.36 2.73
CA HIS A 99 -14.63 2.32 2.73
C HIS A 99 -15.17 0.90 2.98
N ASP A 100 -14.68 0.26 4.03
CA ASP A 100 -15.10 -1.09 4.42
C ASP A 100 -14.75 -2.19 3.41
N SER A 101 -13.81 -1.87 2.52
CA SER A 101 -13.34 -2.87 1.57
C SER A 101 -12.23 -3.71 2.17
N LEU A 102 -12.05 -4.90 1.58
CA LEU A 102 -10.95 -5.78 1.93
C LEU A 102 -9.95 -5.81 0.78
N ALA A 103 -8.73 -6.17 1.09
CA ALA A 103 -7.69 -6.34 0.08
C ALA A 103 -7.09 -7.74 0.23
N GLU A 104 -7.02 -8.45 -0.88
CA GLU A 104 -6.52 -9.83 -0.90
C GLU A 104 -5.46 -9.99 -1.98
N ALA A 105 -4.37 -10.67 -1.65
CA ALA A 105 -3.36 -11.00 -2.63
C ALA A 105 -3.91 -12.14 -3.50
N VAL A 106 -4.08 -11.89 -4.79
CA VAL A 106 -4.53 -12.93 -5.73
C VAL A 106 -3.36 -13.60 -6.42
N GLU A 107 -2.16 -13.10 -6.18
CA GLU A 107 -0.88 -13.72 -6.52
C GLU A 107 0.05 -13.45 -5.35
N ASP A 108 1.15 -14.19 -5.27
CA ASP A 108 2.17 -13.89 -4.26
C ASP A 108 2.64 -12.46 -4.49
N SER A 109 2.56 -11.65 -3.46
CA SER A 109 2.76 -10.21 -3.57
C SER A 109 3.73 -9.70 -2.53
N THR A 110 4.43 -8.63 -2.89
CA THR A 110 5.33 -7.91 -1.99
C THR A 110 4.84 -6.47 -1.91
N LEU A 111 4.76 -5.97 -0.69
CA LEU A 111 4.23 -4.63 -0.44
C LEU A 111 5.13 -3.87 0.52
N CYS A 112 5.16 -2.55 0.34
CA CYS A 112 5.68 -1.64 1.36
C CYS A 112 4.51 -1.25 2.23
N VAL A 113 4.70 -1.26 3.53
CA VAL A 113 3.66 -0.94 4.50
C VAL A 113 4.08 0.29 5.30
N MET A 114 3.18 1.25 5.36
CA MET A 114 3.39 2.50 6.07
C MET A 114 2.23 2.68 7.04
N ARG A 115 2.52 2.64 8.33
CA ARG A 115 1.47 2.79 9.34
C ARG A 115 1.51 4.20 9.89
N ARG A 116 0.35 4.76 10.16
CA ARG A 116 0.27 6.11 10.70
C ARG A 116 1.03 6.25 12.00
N SER A 117 0.96 5.24 12.86
CA SER A 117 1.69 5.27 14.12
C SER A 117 3.20 5.43 13.93
N HIS A 118 3.72 4.90 12.82
CA HIS A 118 5.14 5.05 12.50
C HIS A 118 5.46 6.44 11.98
N LEU A 119 4.49 7.10 11.39
CA LEU A 119 4.69 8.42 10.80
C LEU A 119 4.62 9.54 11.84
N GLU A 120 4.01 9.25 12.98
CA GLU A 120 3.82 10.26 14.04
C GLU A 120 4.95 10.30 15.07
N GLU A 121 5.91 9.41 14.95
CA GLU A 121 7.04 9.38 15.90
C GLU A 121 8.02 10.51 15.68
#